data_0b1300cdef8f9abd9c11ded2cec307e7
#
_entry.id   0b1300cdef8f9abd9c11ded2cec307e7
#
_cell.length_a   1.000
_cell.length_b   1.000
_cell.length_c   1.000
_cell.angle_alpha   90.00
_cell.angle_beta   90.00
_cell.angle_gamma   90.00
#
_symmetry.space_group_name_H-M   'P 1'
#
loop_
_entity.id
_entity.type
_entity.pdbx_description
1 polymer ?
#
loop_
_entity_poly.entity_id
_entity_poly.type
_entity_poly.pdbx_seq_one_letter_code
_entity_poly.pdbx_strand_id
1 'polypeptide(L)'
;MSKIDHPEYYKSGGVEAIDVIEDWKLDFCLGNAIKYIARAGKKSDDIKTDLEKAAWYIKRHWDGMANRDTKPIPAQKNTDYGLEEVCEAWGITDDTLFFVMENLYSLVVPNENDDSTYVSNLELAYVFLNNYICQYMKFWKPNYGEMYYTPDPYRLKMYVMRKWINQPCDEDAYVRGIVFKTWREARDMCVKMTEYARMERRK
;
A
#
# COMPACT_ATOMS: atom_id res chain seq x y z
N MET A 1 3.23 21.57 -26.66
CA MET A 1 3.72 21.34 -25.27
C MET A 1 4.50 20.05 -25.26
N SER A 2 5.69 20.05 -24.71
CA SER A 2 6.52 18.83 -24.69
C SER A 2 5.89 17.81 -23.73
N LYS A 3 5.98 16.50 -24.07
CA LYS A 3 5.49 15.40 -23.20
C LYS A 3 6.25 15.30 -21.86
N ILE A 4 7.21 16.17 -21.63
CA ILE A 4 8.11 16.21 -20.47
C ILE A 4 7.66 17.29 -19.47
N ASP A 5 7.04 18.37 -19.97
CA ASP A 5 6.54 19.47 -19.16
C ASP A 5 5.12 19.18 -18.68
N HIS A 6 4.94 19.03 -17.37
CA HIS A 6 3.66 18.87 -16.70
C HIS A 6 2.73 17.82 -17.33
N PRO A 7 3.08 16.50 -17.30
CA PRO A 7 2.20 15.47 -17.85
C PRO A 7 0.83 15.46 -17.17
N GLU A 8 -0.24 15.32 -17.94
CA GLU A 8 -1.63 15.37 -17.47
C GLU A 8 -1.95 14.42 -16.29
N TYR A 9 -1.29 13.24 -16.23
CA TYR A 9 -1.49 12.28 -15.15
C TYR A 9 -0.88 12.72 -13.80
N TYR A 10 -0.16 13.84 -13.74
CA TYR A 10 0.26 14.50 -12.50
C TYR A 10 -0.58 15.72 -12.19
N LYS A 11 -1.44 16.16 -13.11
CA LYS A 11 -2.37 17.28 -12.95
C LYS A 11 -3.75 16.71 -12.64
N SER A 12 -4.23 16.90 -11.44
CA SER A 12 -5.60 16.56 -11.09
C SER A 12 -6.17 17.70 -10.28
N GLY A 13 -7.32 18.22 -10.67
CA GLY A 13 -7.97 19.33 -9.97
C GLY A 13 -7.13 20.60 -9.81
N GLY A 14 -6.09 20.79 -10.65
CA GLY A 14 -5.19 21.94 -10.57
C GLY A 14 -4.04 21.82 -9.57
N VAL A 15 -3.95 20.73 -8.81
CA VAL A 15 -2.87 20.45 -7.83
C VAL A 15 -1.91 19.41 -8.40
N GLU A 16 -0.65 19.80 -8.62
CA GLU A 16 0.38 18.88 -9.10
C GLU A 16 1.07 18.17 -7.93
N ALA A 17 1.43 16.91 -8.13
CA ALA A 17 2.12 16.15 -7.09
C ALA A 17 3.45 16.79 -6.66
N ILE A 18 4.13 17.48 -7.58
CA ILE A 18 5.40 18.15 -7.26
C ILE A 18 5.18 19.34 -6.33
N ASP A 19 4.11 20.11 -6.52
CA ASP A 19 3.81 21.27 -5.68
C ASP A 19 3.54 20.83 -4.24
N VAL A 20 2.78 19.73 -4.06
CA VAL A 20 2.51 19.15 -2.74
C VAL A 20 3.80 18.61 -2.10
N ILE A 21 4.66 17.95 -2.88
CA ILE A 21 5.93 17.40 -2.38
C ILE A 21 6.84 18.52 -1.87
N GLU A 22 6.91 19.64 -2.61
CA GLU A 22 7.73 20.80 -2.25
C GLU A 22 7.16 21.54 -1.04
N ASP A 23 5.84 21.78 -1.01
CA ASP A 23 5.15 22.43 0.10
C ASP A 23 5.25 21.63 1.40
N TRP A 24 5.02 20.32 1.32
CA TRP A 24 5.14 19.43 2.48
C TRP A 24 6.59 19.11 2.84
N LYS A 25 7.57 19.60 2.08
CA LYS A 25 9.02 19.38 2.27
C LYS A 25 9.38 17.91 2.41
N LEU A 26 8.74 17.06 1.62
CA LEU A 26 8.96 15.63 1.68
C LEU A 26 10.34 15.25 1.18
N ASP A 27 10.92 14.24 1.79
CA ASP A 27 12.16 13.65 1.31
C ASP A 27 11.93 12.85 0.02
N PHE A 28 13.02 12.33 -0.55
CA PHE A 28 12.95 11.53 -1.77
C PHE A 28 11.99 10.34 -1.67
N CYS A 29 11.96 9.65 -0.52
CA CYS A 29 11.13 8.46 -0.36
C CYS A 29 9.64 8.84 -0.25
N LEU A 30 9.28 9.71 0.68
CA LEU A 30 7.90 10.11 0.89
C LEU A 30 7.36 10.90 -0.30
N GLY A 31 8.18 11.75 -0.94
CA GLY A 31 7.81 12.43 -2.18
C GLY A 31 7.49 11.46 -3.32
N ASN A 32 8.27 10.38 -3.47
CA ASN A 32 7.90 9.34 -4.44
C ASN A 32 6.63 8.59 -4.04
N ALA A 33 6.40 8.30 -2.76
CA ALA A 33 5.16 7.68 -2.31
C ALA A 33 3.93 8.52 -2.70
N ILE A 34 3.94 9.81 -2.35
CA ILE A 34 2.88 10.78 -2.72
C ILE A 34 2.69 10.85 -4.23
N LYS A 35 3.76 10.98 -5.00
CA LYS A 35 3.69 10.98 -6.47
C LYS A 35 3.01 9.73 -7.03
N TYR A 36 3.29 8.56 -6.49
CA TYR A 36 2.68 7.31 -6.96
C TYR A 36 1.21 7.20 -6.55
N ILE A 37 0.82 7.68 -5.36
CA ILE A 37 -0.58 7.75 -4.95
C ILE A 37 -1.35 8.74 -5.87
N ALA A 38 -0.80 9.93 -6.09
CA ALA A 38 -1.42 10.96 -6.93
C ALA A 38 -1.75 10.48 -8.35
N ARG A 39 -0.89 9.63 -8.94
CA ARG A 39 -1.06 9.17 -10.33
C ARG A 39 -1.73 7.80 -10.48
N ALA A 40 -2.01 7.10 -9.37
CA ALA A 40 -2.62 5.77 -9.39
C ALA A 40 -3.95 5.81 -10.17
N GLY A 41 -4.09 4.95 -11.18
CA GLY A 41 -5.26 4.90 -12.06
C GLY A 41 -5.35 5.99 -13.14
N LYS A 42 -4.42 6.97 -13.17
CA LYS A 42 -4.44 8.07 -14.15
C LYS A 42 -3.46 7.86 -15.31
N LYS A 43 -2.32 7.22 -15.04
CA LYS A 43 -1.31 6.93 -16.05
C LYS A 43 -1.60 5.66 -16.84
N SER A 44 -2.17 4.67 -16.16
CA SER A 44 -2.56 3.37 -16.70
C SER A 44 -3.67 2.79 -15.85
N ASP A 45 -4.41 1.82 -16.39
CA ASP A 45 -5.43 1.08 -15.64
C ASP A 45 -4.83 0.20 -14.51
N ASP A 46 -3.51 0.12 -14.42
CA ASP A 46 -2.79 -0.63 -13.37
C ASP A 46 -2.56 0.23 -12.13
N ILE A 47 -3.63 0.49 -11.41
CA ILE A 47 -3.62 1.18 -10.11
C ILE A 47 -2.69 0.46 -9.13
N LYS A 48 -2.72 -0.87 -9.13
CA LYS A 48 -1.98 -1.71 -8.20
C LYS A 48 -0.48 -1.46 -8.25
N THR A 49 0.12 -1.48 -9.44
CA THR A 49 1.57 -1.27 -9.59
C THR A 49 2.03 0.07 -9.05
N ASP A 50 1.24 1.13 -9.19
CA ASP A 50 1.61 2.43 -8.65
C ASP A 50 1.48 2.47 -7.14
N LEU A 51 0.42 1.89 -6.56
CA LEU A 51 0.27 1.80 -5.10
C LEU A 51 1.31 0.87 -4.46
N GLU A 52 1.71 -0.23 -5.11
CA GLU A 52 2.82 -1.08 -4.64
C GLU A 52 4.15 -0.30 -4.59
N LYS A 53 4.41 0.56 -5.58
CA LYS A 53 5.58 1.45 -5.53
C LYS A 53 5.48 2.45 -4.38
N ALA A 54 4.30 3.04 -4.16
CA ALA A 54 4.10 3.93 -3.03
C ALA A 54 4.39 3.23 -1.69
N ALA A 55 3.83 2.04 -1.48
CA ALA A 55 4.07 1.23 -0.29
C ALA A 55 5.56 0.89 -0.10
N TRP A 56 6.26 0.55 -1.20
CA TRP A 56 7.69 0.28 -1.17
C TRP A 56 8.51 1.51 -0.71
N TYR A 57 8.15 2.71 -1.16
CA TYR A 57 8.84 3.94 -0.76
C TYR A 57 8.54 4.31 0.70
N ILE A 58 7.31 4.14 1.19
CA ILE A 58 6.97 4.33 2.61
C ILE A 58 7.80 3.38 3.47
N LYS A 59 7.84 2.09 3.10
CA LYS A 59 8.63 1.07 3.80
C LYS A 59 10.12 1.40 3.81
N ARG A 60 10.66 1.87 2.69
CA ARG A 60 12.07 2.26 2.59
C ARG A 60 12.41 3.43 3.51
N HIS A 61 11.53 4.44 3.60
CA HIS A 61 11.72 5.55 4.53
C HIS A 61 11.70 5.05 5.98
N TRP A 62 10.75 4.21 6.34
CA TRP A 62 10.63 3.61 7.67
C TRP A 62 11.87 2.78 8.03
N ASP A 63 12.31 1.88 7.16
CA ASP A 63 13.52 1.07 7.38
C ASP A 63 14.77 1.94 7.52
N GLY A 64 14.87 3.02 6.73
CA GLY A 64 15.95 4.00 6.84
C GLY A 64 15.97 4.70 8.20
N MET A 65 14.81 5.02 8.76
CA MET A 65 14.73 5.59 10.11
C MET A 65 15.21 4.60 11.19
N ALA A 66 14.80 3.33 11.08
CA ALA A 66 15.24 2.29 12.01
C ALA A 66 16.78 2.11 11.99
N ASN A 67 17.40 2.26 10.82
CA ASN A 67 18.85 2.20 10.62
C ASN A 67 19.58 3.54 10.87
N ARG A 68 18.85 4.61 11.21
CA ARG A 68 19.33 5.99 11.39
C ARG A 68 19.90 6.64 10.12
N ASP A 69 19.61 6.08 8.94
CA ASP A 69 20.02 6.62 7.64
C ASP A 69 19.05 7.70 7.13
N THR A 70 17.82 7.71 7.67
CA THR A 70 16.74 8.65 7.35
C THR A 70 16.32 9.40 8.61
N LYS A 71 16.08 10.71 8.47
CA LYS A 71 15.57 11.54 9.57
C LYS A 71 14.07 11.79 9.38
N PRO A 72 13.31 11.99 10.49
CA PRO A 72 11.95 12.49 10.40
C PRO A 72 11.87 13.79 9.61
N ILE A 73 10.79 13.98 8.86
CA ILE A 73 10.47 15.26 8.21
C ILE A 73 10.28 16.30 9.32
N PRO A 74 10.87 17.50 9.23
CA PRO A 74 10.63 18.56 10.20
C PRO A 74 9.16 18.98 10.20
N ALA A 75 8.55 18.99 11.39
CA ALA A 75 7.18 19.44 11.56
C ALA A 75 6.99 20.87 11.06
N GLN A 76 5.88 21.11 10.38
CA GLN A 76 5.46 22.41 9.86
C GLN A 76 4.24 22.92 10.63
N LYS A 77 4.10 24.23 10.76
CA LYS A 77 2.89 24.81 11.37
C LYS A 77 1.74 24.90 10.37
N ASN A 78 2.06 25.23 9.14
CA ASN A 78 1.10 25.41 8.05
C ASN A 78 1.71 24.89 6.75
N THR A 79 0.84 24.48 5.84
CA THR A 79 1.13 24.13 4.45
C THR A 79 0.20 24.94 3.55
N ASP A 80 0.63 25.24 2.34
CA ASP A 80 -0.21 25.92 1.34
C ASP A 80 -1.27 24.95 0.79
N TYR A 81 -0.94 23.64 0.74
CA TYR A 81 -1.85 22.57 0.32
C TYR A 81 -2.29 21.73 1.52
N GLY A 82 -3.57 21.87 1.92
CA GLY A 82 -4.17 21.06 2.98
C GLY A 82 -4.51 19.64 2.51
N LEU A 83 -4.70 18.73 3.47
CA LEU A 83 -5.01 17.31 3.19
C LEU A 83 -6.28 17.17 2.33
N GLU A 84 -7.38 17.82 2.75
CA GLU A 84 -8.68 17.70 2.11
C GLU A 84 -8.62 18.23 0.67
N GLU A 85 -7.98 19.37 0.45
CA GLU A 85 -7.79 19.97 -0.87
C GLU A 85 -7.03 19.05 -1.81
N VAL A 86 -5.93 18.46 -1.33
CA VAL A 86 -5.13 17.52 -2.11
C VAL A 86 -5.92 16.26 -2.45
N CYS A 87 -6.62 15.69 -1.48
CA CYS A 87 -7.44 14.50 -1.69
C CYS A 87 -8.59 14.73 -2.67
N GLU A 88 -9.28 15.87 -2.56
CA GLU A 88 -10.34 16.27 -3.50
C GLU A 88 -9.78 16.46 -4.92
N ALA A 89 -8.71 17.24 -5.06
CA ALA A 89 -8.06 17.48 -6.34
C ALA A 89 -7.60 16.20 -7.03
N TRP A 90 -7.11 15.25 -6.26
CA TRP A 90 -6.64 13.96 -6.81
C TRP A 90 -7.73 12.89 -6.93
N GLY A 91 -8.97 13.21 -6.53
CA GLY A 91 -10.11 12.29 -6.62
C GLY A 91 -9.98 11.08 -5.67
N ILE A 92 -9.34 11.28 -4.52
CA ILE A 92 -9.23 10.28 -3.46
C ILE A 92 -10.53 10.31 -2.66
N THR A 93 -11.44 9.38 -2.98
CA THR A 93 -12.78 9.29 -2.36
C THR A 93 -12.95 8.03 -1.49
N ASP A 94 -11.98 7.11 -1.52
CA ASP A 94 -11.99 5.92 -0.69
C ASP A 94 -11.45 6.23 0.70
N ASP A 95 -12.20 5.86 1.74
CA ASP A 95 -11.86 6.15 3.14
C ASP A 95 -10.52 5.56 3.56
N THR A 96 -10.15 4.38 3.04
CA THR A 96 -8.88 3.74 3.37
C THR A 96 -7.71 4.51 2.78
N LEU A 97 -7.82 4.94 1.52
CA LEU A 97 -6.76 5.72 0.86
C LEU A 97 -6.68 7.14 1.45
N PHE A 98 -7.82 7.73 1.82
CA PHE A 98 -7.84 9.00 2.56
C PHE A 98 -7.12 8.86 3.89
N PHE A 99 -7.37 7.81 4.67
CA PHE A 99 -6.67 7.53 5.92
C PHE A 99 -5.15 7.34 5.73
N VAL A 100 -4.73 6.72 4.63
CA VAL A 100 -3.30 6.65 4.26
C VAL A 100 -2.71 8.04 4.08
N MET A 101 -3.42 8.92 3.34
CA MET A 101 -2.99 10.31 3.10
C MET A 101 -2.96 11.12 4.40
N GLU A 102 -3.95 10.95 5.27
CA GLU A 102 -4.00 11.59 6.59
C GLU A 102 -2.80 11.25 7.44
N ASN A 103 -2.42 9.97 7.51
CA ASN A 103 -1.23 9.54 8.23
C ASN A 103 0.07 10.09 7.62
N LEU A 104 0.16 10.19 6.29
CA LEU A 104 1.31 10.81 5.63
C LEU A 104 1.37 12.33 5.87
N TYR A 105 0.22 13.00 5.84
CA TYR A 105 0.12 14.43 6.15
C TYR A 105 0.47 14.72 7.61
N SER A 106 0.08 13.87 8.55
CA SER A 106 0.40 13.98 9.98
C SER A 106 1.90 13.86 10.28
N LEU A 107 2.71 13.33 9.35
CA LEU A 107 4.17 13.39 9.45
C LEU A 107 4.69 14.82 9.26
N VAL A 108 3.95 15.64 8.52
CA VAL A 108 4.34 17.01 8.13
C VAL A 108 3.71 18.04 9.08
N VAL A 109 2.41 17.91 9.33
CA VAL A 109 1.63 18.77 10.23
C VAL A 109 1.07 17.91 11.35
N PRO A 110 1.84 17.65 12.43
CA PRO A 110 1.38 16.85 13.55
C PRO A 110 0.16 17.46 14.22
N ASN A 111 -0.82 16.63 14.53
CA ASN A 111 -1.96 17.05 15.33
C ASN A 111 -1.53 17.19 16.80
N GLU A 112 -1.67 18.38 17.39
CA GLU A 112 -1.27 18.65 18.76
C GLU A 112 -2.04 17.81 19.81
N ASN A 113 -3.18 17.25 19.43
CA ASN A 113 -4.04 16.42 20.28
C ASN A 113 -3.88 14.92 20.04
N ASP A 114 -2.98 14.51 19.15
CA ASP A 114 -2.76 13.13 18.79
C ASP A 114 -1.45 12.62 19.42
N ASP A 115 -1.57 11.62 20.29
CA ASP A 115 -0.41 10.92 20.90
C ASP A 115 0.32 10.02 19.89
N SER A 116 -0.12 9.96 18.63
CA SER A 116 0.55 9.16 17.62
C SER A 116 1.93 9.70 17.32
N THR A 117 2.90 8.80 17.32
CA THR A 117 4.28 9.15 17.00
C THR A 117 4.46 9.15 15.46
N TYR A 118 5.48 9.87 14.99
CA TYR A 118 5.90 9.84 13.59
C TYR A 118 6.02 8.40 13.04
N VAL A 119 6.60 7.49 13.83
CA VAL A 119 6.78 6.08 13.46
C VAL A 119 5.43 5.37 13.36
N SER A 120 4.50 5.62 14.27
CA SER A 120 3.15 5.03 14.23
C SER A 120 2.38 5.48 12.99
N ASN A 121 2.46 6.75 12.60
CA ASN A 121 1.82 7.26 11.39
C ASN A 121 2.40 6.62 10.12
N LEU A 122 3.72 6.42 10.05
CA LEU A 122 4.34 5.68 8.95
C LEU A 122 3.86 4.23 8.87
N GLU A 123 3.78 3.56 10.02
CA GLU A 123 3.30 2.19 10.11
C GLU A 123 1.85 2.07 9.66
N LEU A 124 0.98 2.95 10.16
CA LEU A 124 -0.42 3.00 9.75
C LEU A 124 -0.57 3.26 8.26
N ALA A 125 0.11 4.27 7.71
CA ALA A 125 0.08 4.54 6.27
C ALA A 125 0.51 3.31 5.45
N TYR A 126 1.58 2.63 5.85
CA TYR A 126 2.07 1.42 5.18
C TYR A 126 1.06 0.27 5.25
N VAL A 127 0.54 -0.03 6.44
CA VAL A 127 -0.39 -1.15 6.66
C VAL A 127 -1.70 -0.94 5.91
N PHE A 128 -2.29 0.26 6.03
CA PHE A 128 -3.55 0.57 5.36
C PHE A 128 -3.40 0.64 3.85
N LEU A 129 -2.28 1.15 3.32
CA LEU A 129 -2.02 1.13 1.89
C LEU A 129 -1.89 -0.31 1.35
N ASN A 130 -1.22 -1.20 2.07
CA ASN A 130 -1.15 -2.60 1.66
C ASN A 130 -2.51 -3.29 1.73
N ASN A 131 -3.33 -3.00 2.73
CA ASN A 131 -4.71 -3.52 2.81
C ASN A 131 -5.53 -3.02 1.62
N TYR A 132 -5.40 -1.74 1.27
CA TYR A 132 -6.06 -1.17 0.10
C TYR A 132 -5.60 -1.83 -1.20
N ILE A 133 -4.30 -2.03 -1.39
CA ILE A 133 -3.73 -2.75 -2.53
C ILE A 133 -4.32 -4.17 -2.62
N CYS A 134 -4.45 -4.86 -1.49
CA CYS A 134 -5.03 -6.20 -1.44
C CYS A 134 -6.49 -6.23 -1.92
N GLN A 135 -7.27 -5.17 -1.71
CA GLN A 135 -8.65 -5.07 -2.23
C GLN A 135 -8.68 -4.98 -3.76
N TYR A 136 -7.67 -4.36 -4.38
CA TYR A 136 -7.49 -4.31 -5.85
C TYR A 136 -6.78 -5.52 -6.42
N MET A 137 -6.23 -6.40 -5.58
CA MET A 137 -5.84 -7.72 -6.03
C MET A 137 -7.13 -8.45 -6.41
N LYS A 138 -7.44 -8.46 -7.71
CA LYS A 138 -8.33 -9.50 -8.23
C LYS A 138 -7.58 -10.81 -8.04
N PHE A 139 -7.71 -11.39 -6.85
CA PHE A 139 -7.30 -12.77 -6.65
C PHE A 139 -7.98 -13.58 -7.75
N TRP A 140 -7.17 -14.37 -8.44
CA TRP A 140 -7.75 -15.30 -9.38
C TRP A 140 -8.80 -16.15 -8.64
N LYS A 141 -10.06 -16.02 -9.06
CA LYS A 141 -11.16 -16.81 -8.53
C LYS A 141 -11.37 -18.01 -9.46
N PRO A 142 -11.30 -19.23 -8.96
CA PRO A 142 -11.58 -20.40 -9.78
C PRO A 142 -13.02 -20.38 -10.31
N ASN A 143 -13.24 -20.89 -11.51
CA ASN A 143 -14.57 -21.24 -11.98
C ASN A 143 -15.06 -22.49 -11.26
N TYR A 144 -16.39 -22.68 -11.22
CA TYR A 144 -16.95 -23.92 -10.67
C TYR A 144 -16.34 -25.15 -11.34
N GLY A 145 -15.82 -26.06 -10.53
CA GLY A 145 -15.15 -27.27 -11.00
C GLY A 145 -13.64 -27.12 -11.26
N GLU A 146 -13.09 -25.92 -11.26
CA GLU A 146 -11.65 -25.68 -11.47
C GLU A 146 -10.83 -26.03 -10.20
N MET A 147 -9.60 -26.48 -10.43
CA MET A 147 -8.69 -26.81 -9.32
C MET A 147 -7.94 -25.58 -8.88
N TYR A 148 -7.74 -25.46 -7.57
CA TYR A 148 -6.94 -24.40 -6.95
C TYR A 148 -6.04 -24.95 -5.83
N TYR A 149 -5.08 -24.14 -5.38
CA TYR A 149 -4.11 -24.50 -4.35
C TYR A 149 -4.20 -23.54 -3.18
N THR A 150 -4.09 -24.06 -1.96
CA THR A 150 -3.99 -23.26 -0.73
C THR A 150 -2.71 -23.60 0.02
N PRO A 151 -2.07 -22.65 0.72
CA PRO A 151 -0.96 -22.93 1.61
C PRO A 151 -1.39 -23.88 2.74
N ASP A 152 -0.51 -24.84 3.08
CA ASP A 152 -0.70 -25.71 4.23
C ASP A 152 0.66 -26.02 4.88
N PRO A 153 1.03 -25.34 5.98
CA PRO A 153 2.32 -25.50 6.64
C PRO A 153 2.50 -26.84 7.34
N TYR A 154 1.42 -27.60 7.51
CA TYR A 154 1.45 -28.91 8.17
C TYR A 154 1.67 -30.06 7.19
N ARG A 155 1.68 -29.79 5.89
CA ARG A 155 1.94 -30.80 4.88
C ARG A 155 3.36 -30.73 4.36
N LEU A 156 3.93 -31.90 4.03
CA LEU A 156 5.29 -31.99 3.46
C LEU A 156 5.45 -31.16 2.18
N LYS A 157 4.42 -31.11 1.35
CA LYS A 157 4.39 -30.30 0.12
C LYS A 157 4.13 -28.81 0.35
N MET A 158 3.72 -28.43 1.58
CA MET A 158 3.38 -27.06 1.98
C MET A 158 2.18 -26.46 1.22
N TYR A 159 1.34 -27.27 0.60
CA TYR A 159 0.11 -26.85 -0.07
C TYR A 159 -0.92 -27.99 -0.12
N VAL A 160 -2.19 -27.61 -0.30
CA VAL A 160 -3.31 -28.51 -0.60
C VAL A 160 -3.94 -28.10 -1.92
N MET A 161 -4.28 -29.08 -2.74
CA MET A 161 -5.06 -28.90 -3.96
C MET A 161 -6.52 -29.17 -3.67
N ARG A 162 -7.40 -28.28 -4.10
CA ARG A 162 -8.86 -28.35 -3.90
C ARG A 162 -9.60 -28.09 -5.21
N LYS A 163 -10.84 -28.54 -5.28
CA LYS A 163 -11.75 -28.25 -6.39
C LYS A 163 -12.72 -27.16 -5.94
N TRP A 164 -12.87 -26.09 -6.72
CA TRP A 164 -13.82 -25.03 -6.43
C TRP A 164 -15.25 -25.49 -6.68
N ILE A 165 -16.05 -25.56 -5.66
CA ILE A 165 -17.45 -26.00 -5.73
C ILE A 165 -18.41 -25.03 -5.03
N ASN A 166 -17.99 -23.78 -4.85
CA ASN A 166 -18.75 -22.70 -4.22
C ASN A 166 -19.18 -23.02 -2.78
N GLN A 167 -18.39 -23.79 -2.05
CA GLN A 167 -18.62 -24.00 -0.62
C GLN A 167 -18.13 -22.81 0.23
N PRO A 168 -18.67 -22.64 1.45
CA PRO A 168 -18.22 -21.56 2.34
C PRO A 168 -16.70 -21.53 2.57
N CYS A 169 -16.05 -22.69 2.63
CA CYS A 169 -14.59 -22.78 2.78
C CYS A 169 -13.83 -22.31 1.54
N ASP A 170 -14.41 -22.42 0.33
CA ASP A 170 -13.82 -21.92 -0.90
C ASP A 170 -13.87 -20.39 -0.91
N GLU A 171 -15.03 -19.81 -0.59
CA GLU A 171 -15.21 -18.36 -0.49
C GLU A 171 -14.37 -17.76 0.63
N ASP A 172 -14.29 -18.40 1.81
CA ASP A 172 -13.40 -17.96 2.90
C ASP A 172 -11.93 -17.94 2.47
N ALA A 173 -11.47 -18.99 1.79
CA ALA A 173 -10.11 -19.04 1.25
C ALA A 173 -9.86 -17.92 0.21
N TYR A 174 -10.84 -17.62 -0.62
CA TYR A 174 -10.76 -16.54 -1.61
C TYR A 174 -10.69 -15.17 -0.93
N VAL A 175 -11.56 -14.89 0.03
CA VAL A 175 -11.60 -13.62 0.79
C VAL A 175 -10.28 -13.41 1.53
N ARG A 176 -9.69 -14.47 2.08
CA ARG A 176 -8.37 -14.41 2.73
C ARG A 176 -7.19 -14.28 1.77
N GLY A 177 -7.42 -14.31 0.47
CA GLY A 177 -6.35 -14.22 -0.53
C GLY A 177 -5.38 -15.41 -0.54
N ILE A 178 -5.85 -16.59 -0.10
CA ILE A 178 -5.03 -17.81 -0.05
C ILE A 178 -5.41 -18.83 -1.13
N VAL A 179 -6.06 -18.37 -2.21
CA VAL A 179 -6.39 -19.15 -3.40
C VAL A 179 -5.38 -18.88 -4.50
N PHE A 180 -4.68 -19.90 -4.97
CA PHE A 180 -3.62 -19.78 -5.96
C PHE A 180 -3.88 -20.67 -7.17
N LYS A 181 -3.52 -20.19 -8.35
CA LYS A 181 -3.66 -20.92 -9.60
C LYS A 181 -2.65 -22.06 -9.71
N THR A 182 -1.48 -21.90 -9.10
CA THR A 182 -0.41 -22.88 -9.15
C THR A 182 0.04 -23.30 -7.76
N TRP A 183 0.53 -24.55 -7.67
CA TRP A 183 1.11 -25.07 -6.42
C TRP A 183 2.37 -24.31 -5.97
N ARG A 184 3.11 -23.70 -6.93
CA ARG A 184 4.33 -22.93 -6.64
C ARG A 184 3.98 -21.68 -5.85
N GLU A 185 2.99 -20.90 -6.30
CA GLU A 185 2.51 -19.71 -5.62
C GLU A 185 2.01 -20.02 -4.20
N ALA A 186 1.24 -21.09 -4.04
CA ALA A 186 0.74 -21.53 -2.73
C ALA A 186 1.89 -21.94 -1.80
N ARG A 187 2.88 -22.64 -2.31
CA ARG A 187 4.07 -23.04 -1.56
C ARG A 187 4.92 -21.84 -1.14
N ASP A 188 5.16 -20.90 -2.06
CA ASP A 188 5.96 -19.71 -1.79
C ASP A 188 5.28 -18.82 -0.72
N MET A 189 3.95 -18.73 -0.74
CA MET A 189 3.19 -18.07 0.32
C MET A 189 3.36 -18.81 1.65
N CYS A 190 3.29 -20.13 1.66
CA CYS A 190 3.46 -20.93 2.86
C CYS A 190 4.85 -20.74 3.49
N VAL A 191 5.91 -20.67 2.68
CA VAL A 191 7.27 -20.36 3.14
C VAL A 191 7.32 -19.00 3.83
N LYS A 192 6.78 -17.96 3.19
CA LYS A 192 6.72 -16.60 3.76
C LYS A 192 5.97 -16.58 5.10
N MET A 193 4.82 -17.25 5.19
CA MET A 193 4.04 -17.33 6.43
C MET A 193 4.83 -18.03 7.56
N THR A 194 5.56 -19.09 7.25
CA THR A 194 6.37 -19.83 8.25
C THR A 194 7.61 -19.05 8.68
N GLU A 195 8.24 -18.29 7.79
CA GLU A 195 9.36 -17.42 8.10
C GLU A 195 8.92 -16.27 9.00
N TYR A 196 7.80 -15.62 8.68
CA TYR A 196 7.22 -14.56 9.52
C TYR A 196 6.90 -15.07 10.93
N ALA A 197 6.24 -16.21 11.04
CA ALA A 197 5.93 -16.82 12.34
C ALA A 197 7.19 -17.18 13.16
N ARG A 198 8.32 -17.51 12.51
CA ARG A 198 9.60 -17.75 13.19
C ARG A 198 10.26 -16.46 13.68
N MET A 199 10.15 -15.37 12.91
CA MET A 199 10.67 -14.07 13.30
C MET A 199 9.94 -13.52 14.54
N GLU A 200 8.61 -13.62 14.58
CA GLU A 200 7.81 -13.18 15.73
C GLU A 200 8.12 -13.96 17.03
N ARG A 201 8.47 -15.23 16.95
CA ARG A 201 8.85 -16.04 18.12
C ARG A 201 10.26 -15.73 18.67
N ARG A 202 11.05 -14.94 17.96
CA ARG A 202 12.42 -14.57 18.37
C ARG A 202 12.51 -13.19 19.00
N LYS A 203 11.40 -12.44 19.01
CA LYS A 203 11.22 -11.18 19.75
C LYS A 203 10.80 -11.45 21.18
#